data_39951c1c3542d86764b689b474385a01
#
_entry.id   39951c1c3542d86764b689b474385a01
#
_cell.length_a   1.000
_cell.length_b   1.000
_cell.length_c   1.000
_cell.angle_alpha   90.00
_cell.angle_beta   90.00
_cell.angle_gamma   90.00
#
_symmetry.space_group_name_H-M   'P 1'
#
loop_
_entity.id
_entity.type
_entity.pdbx_description
1 polymer ?
#
loop_
_entity_poly.entity_id
_entity_poly.type
_entity_poly.pdbx_seq_one_letter_code
_entity_poly.pdbx_strand_id
1 'polypeptide(L)'
;MGVVLSKKKLTSFQIIIMGFSSVILLGTLLLMLPISSKTGGFTSFADALFTSTSAVCVTGLIVFDTATYWSLFGQFVIMLLIEIGGMGVITVAASFAMIAGRKISLMQRSTMQEAIAAPKVGGIVRLTIFVIKTTLMIELLGAVAMSPVFCRDFGIKGLWLSLIHI
;
A
#
# COMPACT_ATOMS: atom_id res chain seq x y z
N MET A 1 9.93 45.95 -6.38
CA MET A 1 10.98 44.92 -6.52
C MET A 1 10.39 43.64 -5.96
N GLY A 2 9.67 42.88 -6.81
CA GLY A 2 8.96 41.68 -6.39
C GLY A 2 9.92 40.49 -6.41
N VAL A 3 10.13 39.88 -5.26
CA VAL A 3 10.85 38.61 -5.15
C VAL A 3 9.97 37.51 -5.75
N VAL A 4 10.30 37.11 -6.97
CA VAL A 4 9.71 35.93 -7.59
C VAL A 4 10.27 34.71 -6.84
N LEU A 5 9.53 34.19 -5.87
CA LEU A 5 9.82 32.91 -5.24
C LEU A 5 9.73 31.83 -6.32
N SER A 6 10.88 31.45 -6.88
CA SER A 6 11.03 30.31 -7.77
C SER A 6 10.53 29.06 -7.01
N LYS A 7 9.31 28.60 -7.29
CA LYS A 7 8.82 27.29 -6.81
C LYS A 7 9.75 26.23 -7.39
N LYS A 8 10.70 25.74 -6.58
CA LYS A 8 11.50 24.55 -6.93
C LYS A 8 10.53 23.42 -7.30
N LYS A 9 10.53 23.01 -8.56
CA LYS A 9 9.74 21.85 -9.01
C LYS A 9 10.36 20.61 -8.36
N LEU A 10 9.55 19.86 -7.63
CA LEU A 10 9.95 18.58 -7.05
C LEU A 10 10.35 17.63 -8.18
N THR A 11 11.45 16.91 -8.00
CA THR A 11 11.83 15.84 -8.93
C THR A 11 10.92 14.62 -8.71
N SER A 12 10.75 13.78 -9.73
CA SER A 12 9.97 12.54 -9.62
C SER A 12 10.46 11.67 -8.47
N PHE A 13 11.77 11.59 -8.27
CA PHE A 13 12.38 10.84 -7.17
C PHE A 13 11.96 11.37 -5.79
N GLN A 14 11.94 12.70 -5.61
CA GLN A 14 11.46 13.32 -4.37
C GLN A 14 9.97 13.03 -4.13
N ILE A 15 9.16 13.05 -5.18
CA ILE A 15 7.73 12.73 -5.09
C ILE A 15 7.53 11.27 -4.64
N ILE A 16 8.31 10.34 -5.18
CA ILE A 16 8.26 8.92 -4.80
C ILE A 16 8.61 8.75 -3.31
N ILE A 17 9.76 9.30 -2.87
CA ILE A 17 10.20 9.21 -1.47
C ILE A 17 9.16 9.82 -0.53
N MET A 18 8.67 11.01 -0.83
CA MET A 18 7.64 11.67 -0.02
C MET A 18 6.35 10.86 0.02
N GLY A 19 5.96 10.26 -1.08
CA GLY A 19 4.78 9.39 -1.17
C GLY A 19 4.91 8.18 -0.25
N PHE A 20 6.00 7.42 -0.34
CA PHE A 20 6.26 6.28 0.54
C PHE A 20 6.34 6.69 2.01
N SER A 21 7.09 7.74 2.33
CA SER A 21 7.19 8.25 3.71
C SER A 21 5.84 8.67 4.28
N SER A 22 5.00 9.32 3.47
CA SER A 22 3.66 9.74 3.89
C SER A 22 2.76 8.54 4.19
N VAL A 23 2.78 7.51 3.35
CA VAL A 23 1.98 6.29 3.55
C VAL A 23 2.44 5.54 4.80
N ILE A 24 3.77 5.40 5.02
CA ILE A 24 4.33 4.78 6.21
C ILE A 24 3.88 5.53 7.47
N LEU A 25 4.00 6.85 7.51
CA LEU A 25 3.59 7.65 8.67
C LEU A 25 2.08 7.58 8.93
N LEU A 26 1.25 7.66 7.89
CA LEU A 26 -0.21 7.49 8.02
C LEU A 26 -0.56 6.09 8.54
N GLY A 27 0.06 5.05 7.99
CA GLY A 27 -0.12 3.68 8.46
C GLY A 27 0.30 3.52 9.92
N THR A 28 1.43 4.12 10.32
CA THR A 28 1.88 4.14 11.71
C THR A 28 0.84 4.74 12.64
N LEU A 29 0.32 5.93 12.29
CA LEU A 29 -0.71 6.60 13.09
C LEU A 29 -1.98 5.76 13.22
N LEU A 30 -2.43 5.13 12.14
CA LEU A 30 -3.60 4.24 12.17
C LEU A 30 -3.37 3.00 13.02
N LEU A 31 -2.19 2.38 12.93
CA LEU A 31 -1.84 1.18 13.70
C LEU A 31 -1.61 1.46 15.20
N MET A 32 -1.25 2.70 15.58
CA MET A 32 -1.17 3.12 16.99
C MET A 32 -2.53 3.22 17.67
N LEU A 33 -3.62 3.36 16.92
CA LEU A 33 -4.95 3.54 17.52
C LEU A 33 -5.38 2.29 18.31
N PRO A 34 -6.07 2.45 19.45
CA PRO A 34 -6.56 1.33 20.25
C PRO A 34 -7.47 0.38 19.48
N ILE A 35 -8.21 0.90 18.50
CA ILE A 35 -9.08 0.11 17.62
C ILE A 35 -8.30 -0.89 16.75
N SER A 36 -7.00 -0.63 16.51
CA SER A 36 -6.15 -1.47 15.68
C SER A 36 -5.65 -2.73 16.39
N SER A 37 -5.61 -2.74 17.73
CA SER A 37 -5.23 -3.91 18.54
C SER A 37 -6.46 -4.65 19.07
N LYS A 38 -6.37 -5.98 19.24
CA LYS A 38 -7.43 -6.77 19.86
C LYS A 38 -7.57 -6.50 21.36
N THR A 39 -6.49 -6.07 22.00
CA THR A 39 -6.48 -5.74 23.43
C THR A 39 -7.11 -4.38 23.74
N GLY A 40 -7.38 -3.55 22.70
CA GLY A 40 -7.87 -2.18 22.85
C GLY A 40 -6.84 -1.21 23.45
N GLY A 41 -5.58 -1.63 23.59
CA GLY A 41 -4.48 -0.78 24.02
C GLY A 41 -3.80 -0.05 22.86
N PHE A 42 -3.12 1.05 23.17
CA PHE A 42 -2.27 1.74 22.20
C PHE A 42 -1.03 0.90 21.87
N THR A 43 -0.76 0.72 20.59
CA THR A 43 0.49 0.11 20.12
C THR A 43 1.61 1.17 20.21
N SER A 44 2.82 0.77 20.62
CA SER A 44 3.95 1.70 20.70
C SER A 44 4.28 2.28 19.32
N PHE A 45 4.78 3.51 19.29
CA PHE A 45 5.17 4.15 18.03
C PHE A 45 6.21 3.33 17.27
N ALA A 46 7.20 2.75 17.98
CA ALA A 46 8.26 1.96 17.36
C ALA A 46 7.70 0.69 16.69
N ASP A 47 6.81 -0.04 17.36
CA ASP A 47 6.21 -1.26 16.83
C ASP A 47 5.25 -0.98 15.67
N ALA A 48 4.45 0.09 15.77
CA ALA A 48 3.55 0.53 14.72
C ALA A 48 4.34 1.02 13.49
N LEU A 49 5.43 1.78 13.69
CA LEU A 49 6.30 2.25 12.61
C LEU A 49 7.01 1.08 11.92
N PHE A 50 7.53 0.13 12.69
CA PHE A 50 8.15 -1.07 12.15
C PHE A 50 7.16 -1.86 11.29
N THR A 51 5.96 -2.14 11.83
CA THR A 51 4.91 -2.90 11.12
C THR A 51 4.46 -2.17 9.86
N SER A 52 4.22 -0.86 9.94
CA SER A 52 3.83 -0.04 8.78
C SER A 52 4.91 -0.01 7.71
N THR A 53 6.19 0.15 8.11
CA THR A 53 7.33 0.14 7.19
C THR A 53 7.47 -1.22 6.53
N SER A 54 7.40 -2.30 7.32
CA SER A 54 7.45 -3.68 6.82
C SER A 54 6.34 -3.97 5.82
N ALA A 55 5.12 -3.53 6.09
CA ALA A 55 3.98 -3.70 5.20
C ALA A 55 4.18 -2.93 3.88
N VAL A 56 4.53 -1.65 3.93
CA VAL A 56 4.71 -0.81 2.75
C VAL A 56 5.94 -1.24 1.92
N CYS A 57 7.01 -1.70 2.57
CA CYS A 57 8.19 -2.22 1.86
C CYS A 57 8.05 -3.70 1.46
N VAL A 58 6.92 -4.35 1.79
CA VAL A 58 6.63 -5.76 1.47
C VAL A 58 7.75 -6.70 1.96
N THR A 59 8.34 -6.39 3.13
CA THR A 59 9.44 -7.19 3.69
C THR A 59 8.95 -8.42 4.45
N GLY A 60 7.71 -8.40 4.95
CA GLY A 60 7.11 -9.52 5.69
C GLY A 60 7.65 -9.71 7.12
N LEU A 61 8.42 -8.75 7.64
CA LEU A 61 8.91 -8.80 9.01
C LEU A 61 7.80 -8.37 9.99
N ILE A 62 7.65 -9.09 11.09
CA ILE A 62 6.61 -8.84 12.10
C ILE A 62 7.20 -8.65 13.48
N VAL A 63 6.64 -7.73 14.26
CA VAL A 63 6.87 -7.61 15.72
C VAL A 63 5.80 -8.42 16.46
N PHE A 64 4.56 -8.32 16.02
CA PHE A 64 3.42 -9.05 16.57
C PHE A 64 2.78 -9.90 15.47
N ASP A 65 2.31 -11.09 15.84
CA ASP A 65 1.57 -11.94 14.92
C ASP A 65 0.30 -11.26 14.41
N THR A 66 0.14 -11.21 13.09
CA THR A 66 -0.92 -10.47 12.43
C THR A 66 -2.31 -11.03 12.74
N ALA A 67 -2.44 -12.35 12.91
CA ALA A 67 -3.71 -13.00 13.16
C ALA A 67 -4.16 -12.87 14.61
N THR A 68 -3.24 -12.78 15.56
CA THR A 68 -3.56 -12.82 16.99
C THR A 68 -3.57 -11.46 17.67
N TYR A 69 -2.65 -10.57 17.32
CA TYR A 69 -2.52 -9.26 17.96
C TYR A 69 -3.45 -8.20 17.35
N TRP A 70 -3.49 -8.09 16.00
CA TRP A 70 -4.24 -7.04 15.34
C TRP A 70 -5.74 -7.34 15.26
N SER A 71 -6.56 -6.32 15.52
CA SER A 71 -8.01 -6.38 15.28
C SER A 71 -8.30 -6.50 13.77
N LEU A 72 -9.56 -6.75 13.39
CA LEU A 72 -9.96 -6.71 11.97
C LEU A 72 -9.63 -5.38 11.31
N PHE A 73 -9.75 -4.26 12.04
CA PHE A 73 -9.37 -2.95 11.53
C PHE A 73 -7.85 -2.85 11.32
N GLY A 74 -7.04 -3.27 12.30
CA GLY A 74 -5.58 -3.29 12.15
C GLY A 74 -5.11 -4.18 11.01
N GLN A 75 -5.69 -5.37 10.87
CA GLN A 75 -5.42 -6.28 9.77
C GLN A 75 -5.78 -5.67 8.41
N PHE A 76 -6.92 -4.99 8.32
CA PHE A 76 -7.33 -4.29 7.09
C PHE A 76 -6.36 -3.16 6.73
N VAL A 77 -5.90 -2.38 7.72
CA VAL A 77 -4.88 -1.35 7.50
C VAL A 77 -3.58 -1.96 6.98
N ILE A 78 -3.10 -3.05 7.61
CA ILE A 78 -1.88 -3.75 7.17
C ILE A 78 -2.04 -4.26 5.72
N MET A 79 -3.16 -4.89 5.39
CA MET A 79 -3.46 -5.36 4.03
C MET A 79 -3.41 -4.22 3.02
N LEU A 80 -4.02 -3.07 3.32
CA LEU A 80 -3.97 -1.89 2.44
C LEU A 80 -2.55 -1.35 2.29
N LEU A 81 -1.74 -1.35 3.35
CA LEU A 81 -0.35 -0.90 3.29
C LEU A 81 0.51 -1.81 2.40
N ILE A 82 0.31 -3.12 2.49
CA ILE A 82 0.98 -4.11 1.63
C ILE A 82 0.59 -3.88 0.17
N GLU A 83 -0.70 -3.71 -0.11
CA GLU A 83 -1.23 -3.48 -1.45
C GLU A 83 -0.69 -2.18 -2.07
N ILE A 84 -0.70 -1.08 -1.30
CA ILE A 84 -0.14 0.21 -1.73
C ILE A 84 1.37 0.09 -1.97
N GLY A 85 2.08 -0.63 -1.12
CA GLY A 85 3.51 -0.86 -1.24
C GLY A 85 3.87 -1.72 -2.44
N GLY A 86 3.20 -2.87 -2.60
CA GLY A 86 3.44 -3.82 -3.68
C GLY A 86 3.16 -3.25 -5.08
N MET A 87 2.07 -2.52 -5.24
CA MET A 87 1.77 -1.81 -6.50
C MET A 87 2.55 -0.51 -6.69
N GLY A 88 3.14 0.02 -5.63
CA GLY A 88 3.81 1.33 -5.61
C GLY A 88 2.84 2.49 -5.40
N VAL A 89 3.20 3.37 -4.44
CA VAL A 89 2.37 4.52 -4.00
C VAL A 89 1.92 5.40 -5.16
N ILE A 90 2.81 5.67 -6.12
CA ILE A 90 2.50 6.53 -7.28
C ILE A 90 1.48 5.88 -8.21
N THR A 91 1.57 4.56 -8.41
CA THR A 91 0.64 3.77 -9.23
C THR A 91 -0.76 3.81 -8.62
N VAL A 92 -0.85 3.61 -7.31
CA VAL A 92 -2.12 3.66 -6.56
C VAL A 92 -2.71 5.08 -6.59
N ALA A 93 -1.91 6.12 -6.32
CA ALA A 93 -2.35 7.51 -6.38
C ALA A 93 -2.86 7.91 -7.78
N ALA A 94 -2.17 7.47 -8.84
CA ALA A 94 -2.59 7.71 -10.22
C ALA A 94 -3.89 6.96 -10.54
N SER A 95 -4.09 5.77 -10.00
CA SER A 95 -5.30 4.97 -10.19
C SER A 95 -6.52 5.65 -9.55
N PHE A 96 -6.37 6.16 -8.32
CA PHE A 96 -7.43 6.96 -7.69
C PHE A 96 -7.74 8.24 -8.48
N ALA A 97 -6.72 8.93 -9.02
CA ALA A 97 -6.93 10.10 -9.86
C ALA A 97 -7.71 9.75 -11.14
N MET A 98 -7.43 8.60 -11.77
CA MET A 98 -8.16 8.11 -12.94
C MET A 98 -9.62 7.76 -12.62
N ILE A 99 -9.85 7.06 -11.52
CA ILE A 99 -11.21 6.70 -11.07
C ILE A 99 -12.01 7.99 -10.77
N ALA A 100 -11.37 9.02 -10.20
CA ALA A 100 -11.96 10.32 -9.97
C ALA A 100 -12.16 11.17 -11.27
N GLY A 101 -11.90 10.60 -12.45
CA GLY A 101 -12.05 11.27 -13.75
C GLY A 101 -11.03 12.37 -14.04
N ARG A 102 -9.95 12.46 -13.27
CA ARG A 102 -8.90 13.46 -13.47
C ARG A 102 -7.95 13.04 -14.61
N LYS A 103 -7.59 14.00 -15.47
CA LYS A 103 -6.58 13.77 -16.50
C LYS A 103 -5.19 13.71 -15.88
N ILE A 104 -4.44 12.65 -16.19
CA ILE A 104 -3.06 12.50 -15.73
C ILE A 104 -2.16 13.42 -16.52
N SER A 105 -1.45 14.32 -15.83
CA SER A 105 -0.51 15.26 -16.43
C SER A 105 0.74 14.55 -16.96
N LEU A 106 1.50 15.22 -17.85
CA LEU A 106 2.77 14.68 -18.37
C LEU A 106 3.78 14.40 -17.24
N MET A 107 3.84 15.28 -16.24
CA MET A 107 4.71 15.08 -15.07
C MET A 107 4.32 13.83 -14.26
N GLN A 108 3.04 13.62 -14.03
CA GLN A 108 2.56 12.40 -13.36
C GLN A 108 2.91 11.14 -14.16
N ARG A 109 2.77 11.18 -15.50
CA ARG A 109 3.17 10.06 -16.38
C ARG A 109 4.67 9.78 -16.31
N SER A 110 5.51 10.80 -16.26
CA SER A 110 6.95 10.66 -16.10
C SER A 110 7.29 10.02 -14.75
N THR A 111 6.66 10.51 -13.66
CA THR A 111 6.84 9.92 -12.32
C THR A 111 6.36 8.47 -12.24
N MET A 112 5.23 8.13 -12.90
CA MET A 112 4.77 6.74 -13.02
C MET A 112 5.77 5.87 -13.78
N GLN A 113 6.32 6.39 -14.88
CA GLN A 113 7.32 5.68 -15.67
C GLN A 113 8.57 5.36 -14.83
N GLU A 114 9.06 6.32 -14.07
CA GLU A 114 10.21 6.13 -13.19
C GLU A 114 9.88 5.15 -12.04
N ALA A 115 8.69 5.25 -11.46
CA ALA A 115 8.27 4.39 -10.35
C ALA A 115 8.19 2.90 -10.72
N ILE A 116 7.77 2.58 -11.96
CA ILE A 116 7.65 1.19 -12.44
C ILE A 116 8.76 0.81 -13.44
N ALA A 117 9.79 1.66 -13.57
CA ALA A 117 10.94 1.48 -14.48
C ALA A 117 10.51 1.15 -15.93
N ALA A 118 9.41 1.76 -16.41
CA ALA A 118 8.90 1.52 -17.75
C ALA A 118 9.78 2.17 -18.83
N PRO A 119 10.02 1.50 -19.96
CA PRO A 119 10.94 2.01 -21.00
C PRO A 119 10.43 3.25 -21.74
N LYS A 120 9.11 3.49 -21.74
CA LYS A 120 8.48 4.62 -22.47
C LYS A 120 7.34 5.23 -21.67
N VAL A 121 7.17 6.56 -21.76
CA VAL A 121 6.03 7.29 -21.16
C VAL A 121 4.73 7.01 -21.92
N GLY A 122 4.82 6.74 -23.22
CA GLY A 122 3.66 6.40 -24.05
C GLY A 122 3.05 5.08 -23.65
N GLY A 123 1.73 5.07 -23.35
CA GLY A 123 1.00 3.87 -22.93
C GLY A 123 1.12 3.53 -21.43
N ILE A 124 1.83 4.34 -20.63
CA ILE A 124 2.05 4.11 -19.20
C ILE A 124 0.73 3.90 -18.43
N VAL A 125 -0.31 4.65 -18.74
CA VAL A 125 -1.64 4.52 -18.12
C VAL A 125 -2.25 3.13 -18.38
N ARG A 126 -2.15 2.64 -19.62
CA ARG A 126 -2.64 1.31 -19.98
C ARG A 126 -1.85 0.21 -19.27
N LEU A 127 -0.53 0.37 -19.21
CA LEU A 127 0.36 -0.54 -18.48
C LEU A 127 0.01 -0.57 -17.00
N THR A 128 -0.20 0.58 -16.37
CA THR A 128 -0.60 0.68 -14.96
C THR A 128 -1.92 -0.05 -14.69
N ILE A 129 -2.94 0.16 -15.52
CA ILE A 129 -4.23 -0.54 -15.37
C ILE A 129 -4.04 -2.05 -15.55
N PHE A 130 -3.21 -2.47 -16.49
CA PHE A 130 -2.89 -3.88 -16.69
C PHE A 130 -2.21 -4.47 -15.45
N VAL A 131 -1.18 -3.81 -14.89
CA VAL A 131 -0.48 -4.23 -13.67
C VAL A 131 -1.48 -4.41 -12.53
N ILE A 132 -2.31 -3.40 -12.23
CA ILE A 132 -3.30 -3.46 -11.14
C ILE A 132 -4.25 -4.65 -11.31
N LYS A 133 -4.84 -4.80 -12.51
CA LYS A 133 -5.79 -5.89 -12.78
C LYS A 133 -5.12 -7.26 -12.62
N THR A 134 -3.90 -7.40 -13.10
CA THR A 134 -3.16 -8.67 -13.03
C THR A 134 -2.76 -8.99 -11.60
N THR A 135 -2.29 -8.02 -10.83
CA THR A 135 -1.93 -8.18 -9.42
C THR A 135 -3.15 -8.64 -8.62
N LEU A 136 -4.27 -7.90 -8.67
CA LEU A 136 -5.49 -8.28 -7.96
C LEU A 136 -6.03 -9.67 -8.39
N MET A 137 -5.90 -10.01 -9.68
CA MET A 137 -6.32 -11.34 -10.16
C MET A 137 -5.43 -12.45 -9.58
N ILE A 138 -4.12 -12.27 -9.56
CA ILE A 138 -3.17 -13.25 -9.01
C ILE A 138 -3.39 -13.39 -7.50
N GLU A 139 -3.56 -12.29 -6.77
CA GLU A 139 -3.83 -12.30 -5.34
C GLU A 139 -5.14 -13.03 -5.02
N LEU A 140 -6.20 -12.75 -5.77
CA LEU A 140 -7.47 -13.45 -5.58
C LEU A 140 -7.34 -14.96 -5.84
N LEU A 141 -6.64 -15.35 -6.91
CA LEU A 141 -6.38 -16.75 -7.22
C LEU A 141 -5.56 -17.44 -6.13
N GLY A 142 -4.52 -16.76 -5.63
CA GLY A 142 -3.70 -17.24 -4.51
C GLY A 142 -4.53 -17.38 -3.23
N ALA A 143 -5.37 -16.38 -2.89
CA ALA A 143 -6.27 -16.43 -1.73
C ALA A 143 -7.23 -17.62 -1.81
N VAL A 144 -7.81 -17.86 -2.99
CA VAL A 144 -8.69 -19.03 -3.23
C VAL A 144 -7.90 -20.34 -3.08
N ALA A 145 -6.69 -20.41 -3.61
CA ALA A 145 -5.85 -21.61 -3.50
C ALA A 145 -5.43 -21.91 -2.05
N MET A 146 -5.18 -20.88 -1.23
CA MET A 146 -4.80 -21.03 0.19
C MET A 146 -6.00 -21.19 1.12
N SER A 147 -7.20 -20.78 0.69
CA SER A 147 -8.39 -20.80 1.52
C SER A 147 -8.73 -22.16 2.16
N PRO A 148 -8.56 -23.34 1.51
CA PRO A 148 -8.86 -24.63 2.13
C PRO A 148 -7.99 -24.92 3.36
N VAL A 149 -6.70 -24.51 3.31
CA VAL A 149 -5.75 -24.69 4.43
C VAL A 149 -6.17 -23.81 5.60
N PHE A 150 -6.35 -22.50 5.36
CA PHE A 150 -6.73 -21.58 6.41
C PHE A 150 -8.14 -21.83 6.96
N CYS A 151 -9.10 -22.26 6.13
CA CYS A 151 -10.44 -22.59 6.59
C CYS A 151 -10.46 -23.85 7.47
N ARG A 152 -9.55 -24.79 7.24
CA ARG A 152 -9.42 -25.99 8.09
C ARG A 152 -9.02 -25.62 9.52
N ASP A 153 -8.10 -24.65 9.69
CA ASP A 153 -7.54 -24.29 10.99
C ASP A 153 -8.36 -23.19 11.70
N PHE A 154 -8.93 -22.24 10.93
CA PHE A 154 -9.59 -21.03 11.47
C PHE A 154 -11.08 -20.90 11.08
N GLY A 155 -11.68 -21.91 10.43
CA GLY A 155 -13.07 -21.85 9.94
C GLY A 155 -13.28 -20.74 8.92
N ILE A 156 -14.46 -20.09 8.94
CA ILE A 156 -14.81 -19.02 7.97
C ILE A 156 -13.84 -17.82 8.04
N LYS A 157 -13.25 -17.55 9.22
CA LYS A 157 -12.23 -16.51 9.37
C LYS A 157 -10.96 -16.80 8.55
N GLY A 158 -10.74 -18.07 8.21
CA GLY A 158 -9.63 -18.49 7.34
C GLY A 158 -9.66 -17.86 5.96
N LEU A 159 -10.83 -17.52 5.40
CA LEU A 159 -10.94 -16.81 4.13
C LEU A 159 -10.29 -15.42 4.21
N TRP A 160 -10.52 -14.69 5.29
CA TRP A 160 -9.91 -13.39 5.52
C TRP A 160 -8.40 -13.50 5.72
N LEU A 161 -7.96 -14.49 6.51
CA LEU A 161 -6.55 -14.73 6.75
C LEU A 161 -5.82 -15.18 5.49
N SER A 162 -6.45 -15.98 4.62
CA SER A 162 -5.82 -16.36 3.34
C SER A 162 -5.57 -15.16 2.43
N LEU A 163 -6.44 -14.15 2.45
CA LEU A 163 -6.26 -12.92 1.67
C LEU A 163 -5.09 -12.07 2.20
N ILE A 164 -4.92 -11.97 3.53
CA ILE A 164 -3.84 -11.18 4.12
C ILE A 164 -2.46 -11.85 3.95
N HIS A 165 -2.40 -13.18 3.91
CA HIS A 165 -1.14 -13.93 3.86
C HIS A 165 -0.58 -14.13 2.45
N ILE A 166 -1.25 -13.61 1.44
CA ILE A 166 -0.74 -13.55 0.07
C ILE A 166 0.02 -12.28 -0.17
#